data_3aa14a7bd90251f5ad64048fa365da1f
#
_entry.id   3aa14a7bd90251f5ad64048fa365da1f
#
_cell.length_a   1.000
_cell.length_b   1.000
_cell.length_c   1.000
_cell.angle_alpha   90.00
_cell.angle_beta   90.00
_cell.angle_gamma   90.00
#
_symmetry.space_group_name_H-M   'P 1'
#
loop_
_entity.id
_entity.type
_entity.pdbx_description
1 polymer ?
#
loop_
_entity_poly.entity_id
_entity_poly.type
_entity_poly.pdbx_seq_one_letter_code
_entity_poly.pdbx_strand_id
1 'polypeptide(L)'
;MGTLGSRSYPFFSLFQVLVLATLILGTSGCMLLLGAGAGVGGTAYYMGKLEEEVNGSVSKVRRATVAGLKNLSMPVIRDQGDKLSAVVKSITADEKEVWIRIESLTPSRSKISIRVGYLGDEVRSQQILQAIRGRI
;
A
#
# COMPACT_ATOMS: atom_id res chain seq x y z
N MET A 1 3.63 60.47 40.87
CA MET A 1 4.39 59.29 40.44
C MET A 1 3.41 58.14 40.25
N GLY A 2 2.96 57.96 39.05
CA GLY A 2 1.93 56.98 38.69
C GLY A 2 2.51 55.65 38.39
N THR A 3 2.21 54.64 39.16
CA THR A 3 2.40 53.26 38.84
C THR A 3 1.28 52.86 37.85
N LEU A 4 1.63 52.80 36.58
CA LEU A 4 0.76 52.21 35.55
C LEU A 4 0.71 50.70 35.77
N GLY A 5 -0.34 50.27 36.47
CA GLY A 5 -0.69 48.86 36.56
C GLY A 5 -0.98 48.30 35.19
N SER A 6 -0.09 47.50 34.69
CA SER A 6 -0.28 46.66 33.54
C SER A 6 -1.43 45.68 33.84
N ARG A 7 -2.62 46.06 33.45
CA ARG A 7 -3.80 45.20 33.47
C ARG A 7 -3.65 44.23 32.26
N SER A 8 -2.87 43.19 32.45
CA SER A 8 -2.81 42.08 31.52
C SER A 8 -4.21 41.47 31.43
N TYR A 9 -4.80 41.63 30.25
CA TYR A 9 -6.12 41.08 29.95
C TYR A 9 -5.99 39.57 29.89
N PRO A 10 -6.53 38.80 30.85
CA PRO A 10 -6.45 37.35 30.84
C PRO A 10 -7.13 36.72 29.61
N PHE A 11 -7.99 37.50 28.96
CA PHE A 11 -8.72 37.09 27.76
C PHE A 11 -7.81 36.89 26.53
N PHE A 12 -6.75 37.69 26.40
CA PHE A 12 -5.80 37.58 25.29
C PHE A 12 -4.89 36.37 25.46
N SER A 13 -4.51 36.05 26.68
CA SER A 13 -3.72 34.85 27.00
C SER A 13 -4.54 33.57 26.82
N LEU A 14 -5.80 33.56 27.20
CA LEU A 14 -6.72 32.42 26.98
C LEU A 14 -6.97 32.19 25.51
N PHE A 15 -7.12 33.24 24.71
CA PHE A 15 -7.29 33.12 23.25
C PHE A 15 -6.02 32.58 22.59
N GLN A 16 -4.84 33.00 23.02
CA GLN A 16 -3.57 32.54 22.51
C GLN A 16 -3.32 31.06 22.83
N VAL A 17 -3.68 30.61 24.03
CA VAL A 17 -3.59 29.20 24.44
C VAL A 17 -4.60 28.33 23.65
N LEU A 18 -5.81 28.84 23.40
CA LEU A 18 -6.84 28.15 22.65
C LEU A 18 -6.41 27.96 21.17
N VAL A 19 -5.83 28.99 20.54
CA VAL A 19 -5.31 28.91 19.18
C VAL A 19 -4.14 27.97 19.08
N LEU A 20 -3.23 27.97 20.05
CA LEU A 20 -2.11 27.02 20.09
C LEU A 20 -2.60 25.57 20.26
N ALA A 21 -3.60 25.35 21.13
CA ALA A 21 -4.17 24.01 21.35
C ALA A 21 -4.88 23.47 20.11
N THR A 22 -5.60 24.31 19.36
CA THR A 22 -6.24 23.91 18.10
C THR A 22 -5.23 23.62 16.99
N LEU A 23 -4.09 24.33 16.96
CA LEU A 23 -3.02 24.08 16.00
C LEU A 23 -2.34 22.73 16.25
N ILE A 24 -2.18 22.32 17.51
CA ILE A 24 -1.55 21.05 17.89
C ILE A 24 -2.48 19.86 17.62
N LEU A 25 -3.80 20.02 17.82
CA LEU A 25 -4.78 18.97 17.53
C LEU A 25 -5.01 18.78 16.01
N GLY A 26 -4.81 19.83 15.20
CA GLY A 26 -5.01 19.78 13.75
C GLY A 26 -3.94 19.01 12.99
N THR A 27 -2.74 18.85 13.56
CA THR A 27 -1.62 18.16 12.88
C THR A 27 -1.59 16.64 13.12
N SER A 28 -2.35 16.14 14.11
CA SER A 28 -2.37 14.71 14.43
C SER A 28 -3.28 13.87 13.53
N GLY A 29 -4.21 14.50 12.81
CA GLY A 29 -5.22 13.80 12.01
C GLY A 29 -4.72 13.30 10.65
N CYS A 30 -3.74 13.96 10.03
CA CYS A 30 -3.24 13.55 8.70
C CYS A 30 -2.16 12.47 8.76
N MET A 31 -1.44 12.34 9.88
CA MET A 31 -0.43 11.28 10.01
C MET A 31 -1.04 9.91 10.32
N LEU A 32 -2.23 9.86 10.92
CA LEU A 32 -2.88 8.59 11.26
C LEU A 32 -3.42 7.85 10.02
N LEU A 33 -3.83 8.58 8.98
CA LEU A 33 -4.27 7.99 7.71
C LEU A 33 -3.10 7.46 6.85
N LEU A 34 -1.89 8.04 7.02
CA LEU A 34 -0.68 7.53 6.39
C LEU A 34 0.02 6.47 7.26
N GLY A 35 -0.23 6.44 8.57
CA GLY A 35 0.42 5.53 9.51
C GLY A 35 -0.31 4.22 9.76
N ALA A 36 -1.60 4.12 9.47
CA ALA A 36 -2.36 2.88 9.62
C ALA A 36 -2.12 1.86 8.47
N GLY A 37 -1.43 2.28 7.40
CA GLY A 37 -1.01 1.42 6.30
C GLY A 37 0.48 1.06 6.30
N ALA A 38 1.26 1.57 7.24
CA ALA A 38 2.71 1.33 7.31
C ALA A 38 3.08 0.13 8.20
N GLY A 39 2.31 -0.95 8.13
CA GLY A 39 2.84 -2.26 8.43
C GLY A 39 3.59 -2.73 7.20
N VAL A 40 4.91 -2.82 7.29
CA VAL A 40 5.87 -3.43 6.36
C VAL A 40 5.22 -3.95 5.05
N GLY A 41 5.17 -3.09 4.02
CA GLY A 41 4.49 -3.41 2.77
C GLY A 41 3.26 -2.52 2.53
N GLY A 42 3.45 -1.20 2.31
CA GLY A 42 2.35 -0.33 1.91
C GLY A 42 1.77 -0.75 0.57
N THR A 43 0.50 -1.15 0.57
CA THR A 43 -0.23 -1.42 -0.66
C THR A 43 -0.65 -0.09 -1.27
N ALA A 44 -0.21 0.20 -2.48
CA ALA A 44 -0.63 1.37 -3.24
C ALA A 44 -1.40 0.94 -4.49
N TYR A 45 -2.58 1.52 -4.71
CA TYR A 45 -3.31 1.36 -5.95
C TYR A 45 -3.14 2.61 -6.80
N TYR A 46 -2.46 2.50 -7.92
CA TYR A 46 -2.15 3.61 -8.80
C TYR A 46 -2.30 3.23 -10.28
N MET A 47 -3.02 4.05 -11.05
CA MET A 47 -3.24 3.85 -12.49
C MET A 47 -3.72 2.43 -12.86
N GLY A 48 -4.63 1.86 -12.09
CA GLY A 48 -5.16 0.53 -12.34
C GLY A 48 -4.24 -0.63 -11.96
N LYS A 49 -3.15 -0.35 -11.23
CA LYS A 49 -2.20 -1.34 -10.70
C LYS A 49 -2.19 -1.31 -9.19
N LEU A 50 -2.23 -2.48 -8.59
CA LEU A 50 -2.00 -2.67 -7.17
C LEU A 50 -0.53 -3.01 -6.98
N GLU A 51 0.20 -2.18 -6.23
CA GLU A 51 1.62 -2.39 -5.95
C GLU A 51 1.84 -2.62 -4.45
N GLU A 52 2.71 -3.56 -4.14
CA GLU A 52 3.08 -3.87 -2.76
C GLU A 52 4.50 -4.43 -2.66
N GLU A 53 5.18 -4.11 -1.56
CA GLU A 53 6.41 -4.75 -1.18
C GLU A 53 6.13 -5.99 -0.33
N VAL A 54 6.74 -7.11 -0.69
CA VAL A 54 6.59 -8.39 0.00
C VAL A 54 7.95 -8.95 0.42
N ASN A 55 7.96 -9.65 1.56
CA ASN A 55 9.15 -10.33 2.06
C ASN A 55 9.34 -11.64 1.30
N GLY A 56 10.34 -11.67 0.46
CA GLY A 56 10.70 -12.85 -0.32
C GLY A 56 11.52 -12.50 -1.55
N SER A 57 12.39 -13.40 -1.96
CA SER A 57 13.08 -13.28 -3.23
C SER A 57 12.08 -13.41 -4.39
N VAL A 58 12.43 -12.88 -5.57
CA VAL A 58 11.60 -12.99 -6.78
C VAL A 58 11.16 -14.44 -7.05
N SER A 59 12.06 -15.39 -6.91
CA SER A 59 11.75 -16.81 -7.12
C SER A 59 10.74 -17.37 -6.10
N LYS A 60 10.79 -16.92 -4.84
CA LYS A 60 9.85 -17.33 -3.81
C LYS A 60 8.47 -16.72 -4.08
N VAL A 61 8.41 -15.41 -4.34
CA VAL A 61 7.17 -14.69 -4.63
C VAL A 61 6.52 -15.21 -5.91
N ARG A 62 7.30 -15.52 -6.95
CA ARG A 62 6.81 -16.13 -8.20
C ARG A 62 6.11 -17.46 -7.94
N ARG A 63 6.73 -18.36 -7.16
CA ARG A 63 6.09 -19.65 -6.81
C ARG A 63 4.81 -19.45 -6.01
N ALA A 64 4.82 -18.52 -5.06
CA ALA A 64 3.63 -18.14 -4.28
C ALA A 64 2.52 -17.56 -5.17
N THR A 65 2.89 -16.76 -6.18
CA THR A 65 1.96 -16.20 -7.17
C THR A 65 1.27 -17.31 -7.96
N VAL A 66 2.02 -18.24 -8.51
CA VAL A 66 1.47 -19.39 -9.27
C VAL A 66 0.55 -20.23 -8.39
N ALA A 67 0.95 -20.49 -7.13
CA ALA A 67 0.13 -21.25 -6.18
C ALA A 67 -1.15 -20.50 -5.78
N GLY A 68 -1.06 -19.18 -5.57
CA GLY A 68 -2.21 -18.32 -5.27
C GLY A 68 -3.23 -18.27 -6.41
N LEU A 69 -2.76 -18.12 -7.65
CA LEU A 69 -3.61 -18.15 -8.84
C LEU A 69 -4.33 -19.50 -9.01
N LYS A 70 -3.62 -20.61 -8.79
CA LYS A 70 -4.22 -21.94 -8.81
C LYS A 70 -5.32 -22.11 -7.75
N ASN A 71 -5.10 -21.57 -6.56
CA ASN A 71 -6.09 -21.58 -5.48
C ASN A 71 -7.36 -20.80 -5.83
N LEU A 72 -7.24 -19.76 -6.64
CA LEU A 72 -8.35 -18.97 -7.18
C LEU A 72 -8.96 -19.56 -8.47
N SER A 73 -8.53 -20.76 -8.88
CA SER A 73 -8.94 -21.41 -10.13
C SER A 73 -8.65 -20.56 -11.39
N MET A 74 -7.59 -19.75 -11.32
CA MET A 74 -7.13 -18.91 -12.43
C MET A 74 -6.00 -19.62 -13.18
N PRO A 75 -6.18 -19.99 -14.46
CA PRO A 75 -5.14 -20.67 -15.24
C PRO A 75 -3.95 -19.73 -15.51
N VAL A 76 -2.75 -20.21 -15.28
CA VAL A 76 -1.52 -19.48 -15.61
C VAL A 76 -1.22 -19.67 -17.09
N ILE A 77 -1.24 -18.58 -17.86
CA ILE A 77 -0.98 -18.57 -19.31
C ILE A 77 0.50 -18.38 -19.60
N ARG A 78 1.19 -17.58 -18.79
CA ARG A 78 2.61 -17.30 -18.91
C ARG A 78 3.24 -17.22 -17.55
N ASP A 79 4.39 -17.83 -17.40
CA ASP A 79 5.22 -17.78 -16.21
C ASP A 79 6.68 -17.70 -16.65
N GLN A 80 7.25 -16.51 -16.61
CA GLN A 80 8.62 -16.24 -17.05
C GLN A 80 9.31 -15.32 -16.05
N GLY A 81 10.60 -15.52 -15.84
CA GLY A 81 11.38 -14.64 -14.99
C GLY A 81 12.73 -15.24 -14.59
N ASP A 82 13.53 -14.40 -14.00
CA ASP A 82 14.86 -14.69 -13.48
C ASP A 82 14.96 -14.34 -11.97
N LYS A 83 16.18 -14.15 -11.48
CA LYS A 83 16.43 -13.79 -10.07
C LYS A 83 16.08 -12.34 -9.73
N LEU A 84 15.96 -11.46 -10.74
CA LEU A 84 15.74 -10.02 -10.57
C LEU A 84 14.32 -9.60 -10.89
N SER A 85 13.67 -10.30 -11.82
CA SER A 85 12.30 -9.98 -12.21
C SER A 85 11.54 -11.21 -12.69
N ALA A 86 10.21 -11.18 -12.54
CA ALA A 86 9.34 -12.20 -13.10
C ALA A 86 8.02 -11.58 -13.56
N VAL A 87 7.42 -12.21 -14.56
CA VAL A 87 6.09 -11.86 -15.07
C VAL A 87 5.24 -13.12 -15.12
N VAL A 88 4.10 -13.07 -14.45
CA VAL A 88 3.09 -14.12 -14.47
C VAL A 88 1.82 -13.54 -15.08
N LYS A 89 1.31 -14.20 -16.10
CA LYS A 89 0.02 -13.87 -16.71
C LYS A 89 -1.01 -14.94 -16.42
N SER A 90 -2.21 -14.52 -16.17
CA SER A 90 -3.36 -15.38 -15.95
C SER A 90 -4.59 -14.77 -16.61
N ILE A 91 -5.70 -15.47 -16.59
CA ILE A 91 -7.00 -15.00 -17.05
C ILE A 91 -8.04 -15.31 -15.98
N THR A 92 -8.98 -14.39 -15.78
CA THR A 92 -10.12 -14.59 -14.90
C THR A 92 -11.22 -15.39 -15.59
N ALA A 93 -12.22 -15.88 -14.85
CA ALA A 93 -13.36 -16.62 -15.40
C ALA A 93 -14.20 -15.77 -16.38
N ASP A 94 -14.18 -14.45 -16.25
CA ASP A 94 -14.82 -13.49 -17.18
C ASP A 94 -13.83 -12.95 -18.23
N GLU A 95 -12.79 -13.73 -18.55
CA GLU A 95 -11.83 -13.50 -19.64
C GLU A 95 -11.00 -12.22 -19.51
N LYS A 96 -10.91 -11.62 -18.32
CA LYS A 96 -10.02 -10.49 -18.09
C LYS A 96 -8.58 -10.96 -17.88
N GLU A 97 -7.65 -10.35 -18.58
CA GLU A 97 -6.22 -10.62 -18.39
C GLU A 97 -5.74 -10.14 -17.03
N VAL A 98 -4.96 -10.99 -16.36
CA VAL A 98 -4.26 -10.67 -15.11
C VAL A 98 -2.77 -10.60 -15.40
N TRP A 99 -2.18 -9.45 -15.09
CA TRP A 99 -0.76 -9.21 -15.22
C TRP A 99 -0.15 -9.05 -13.84
N ILE A 100 0.80 -9.90 -13.51
CA ILE A 100 1.53 -9.83 -12.25
C ILE A 100 3.01 -9.71 -12.59
N ARG A 101 3.61 -8.58 -12.17
CA ARG A 101 5.04 -8.33 -12.28
C ARG A 101 5.66 -8.37 -10.90
N ILE A 102 6.81 -9.00 -10.80
CA ILE A 102 7.58 -9.12 -9.56
C ILE A 102 8.97 -8.59 -9.86
N GLU A 103 9.46 -7.66 -9.05
CA GLU A 103 10.77 -7.02 -9.20
C GLU A 103 11.55 -7.13 -7.90
N SER A 104 12.83 -7.46 -7.97
CA SER A 104 13.70 -7.51 -6.79
C SER A 104 14.00 -6.11 -6.29
N LEU A 105 13.76 -5.86 -5.01
CA LEU A 105 14.22 -4.66 -4.31
C LEU A 105 15.52 -4.96 -3.55
N THR A 106 15.56 -6.10 -2.91
CA THR A 106 16.74 -6.64 -2.22
C THR A 106 16.75 -8.16 -2.39
N PRO A 107 17.80 -8.89 -2.04
CA PRO A 107 17.81 -10.35 -2.11
C PRO A 107 16.67 -11.04 -1.35
N SER A 108 16.10 -10.36 -0.33
CA SER A 108 15.04 -10.88 0.54
C SER A 108 13.71 -10.13 0.44
N ARG A 109 13.61 -9.08 -0.40
CA ARG A 109 12.37 -8.31 -0.60
C ARG A 109 12.13 -8.05 -2.08
N SER A 110 10.87 -8.15 -2.47
CA SER A 110 10.42 -7.91 -3.84
C SER A 110 9.21 -6.98 -3.86
N LYS A 111 9.05 -6.25 -4.94
CA LYS A 111 7.84 -5.51 -5.25
C LYS A 111 6.98 -6.35 -6.18
N ILE A 112 5.72 -6.54 -5.82
CA ILE A 112 4.70 -7.15 -6.65
C ILE A 112 3.77 -6.09 -7.19
N SER A 113 3.45 -6.14 -8.47
CA SER A 113 2.50 -5.26 -9.15
C SER A 113 1.45 -6.10 -9.84
N ILE A 114 0.18 -5.90 -9.50
CA ILE A 114 -0.96 -6.68 -10.01
C ILE A 114 -1.89 -5.76 -10.77
N ARG A 115 -2.27 -6.14 -11.99
CA ARG A 115 -3.27 -5.46 -12.81
C ARG A 115 -4.25 -6.46 -13.36
N VAL A 116 -5.53 -6.20 -13.18
CA VAL A 116 -6.62 -7.03 -13.69
C VAL A 116 -7.42 -6.23 -14.72
N GLY A 117 -7.44 -6.71 -15.96
CA GLY A 117 -8.08 -6.05 -17.09
C GLY A 117 -7.39 -4.76 -17.54
N TYR A 118 -7.95 -4.12 -18.54
CA TYR A 118 -7.37 -2.92 -19.18
C TYR A 118 -7.37 -1.70 -18.24
N LEU A 119 -8.49 -1.45 -17.56
CA LEU A 119 -8.66 -0.31 -16.66
C LEU A 119 -8.15 -0.56 -15.24
N GLY A 120 -7.89 -1.82 -14.90
CA GLY A 120 -7.59 -2.25 -13.54
C GLY A 120 -8.87 -2.52 -12.73
N ASP A 121 -8.80 -3.54 -11.86
CA ASP A 121 -9.87 -3.92 -10.94
C ASP A 121 -9.23 -4.07 -9.56
N GLU A 122 -9.44 -3.09 -8.70
CA GLU A 122 -8.81 -3.03 -7.38
C GLU A 122 -9.24 -4.19 -6.49
N VAL A 123 -10.54 -4.49 -6.47
CA VAL A 123 -11.10 -5.55 -5.61
C VAL A 123 -10.50 -6.91 -5.97
N ARG A 124 -10.43 -7.23 -7.25
CA ARG A 124 -9.83 -8.48 -7.72
C ARG A 124 -8.32 -8.51 -7.52
N SER A 125 -7.64 -7.39 -7.74
CA SER A 125 -6.20 -7.28 -7.46
C SER A 125 -5.89 -7.54 -5.98
N GLN A 126 -6.73 -7.02 -5.07
CA GLN A 126 -6.64 -7.28 -3.62
C GLN A 126 -6.86 -8.77 -3.30
N GLN A 127 -7.87 -9.41 -3.89
CA GLN A 127 -8.14 -10.84 -3.69
C GLN A 127 -6.94 -11.70 -4.13
N ILE A 128 -6.36 -11.39 -5.30
CA ILE A 128 -5.18 -12.08 -5.82
C ILE A 128 -4.00 -11.90 -4.87
N LEU A 129 -3.76 -10.66 -4.42
CA LEU A 129 -2.68 -10.36 -3.49
C LEU A 129 -2.80 -11.13 -2.17
N GLN A 130 -4.01 -11.21 -1.60
CA GLN A 130 -4.26 -11.99 -0.38
C GLN A 130 -3.97 -13.50 -0.59
N ALA A 131 -4.39 -14.05 -1.73
CA ALA A 131 -4.10 -15.45 -2.05
C ALA A 131 -2.59 -15.71 -2.21
N ILE A 132 -1.82 -14.74 -2.73
CA ILE A 132 -0.36 -14.82 -2.86
C ILE A 132 0.30 -14.71 -1.47
N ARG A 133 -0.12 -13.75 -0.65
CA ARG A 133 0.41 -13.55 0.71
C ARG A 133 0.32 -14.81 1.57
N GLY A 134 -0.78 -15.52 1.48
CA GLY A 134 -0.98 -16.78 2.19
C GLY A 134 -0.03 -17.91 1.77
N ARG A 135 0.81 -17.70 0.75
CA ARG A 135 1.75 -18.67 0.19
C ARG A 135 3.23 -18.24 0.23
N ILE A 136 3.51 -16.98 0.64
CA ILE A 136 4.85 -16.47 0.88
C ILE A 136 5.36 -16.90 2.25
#